data_f4c8fbdf6173011e28f7aa184290ad42
#
_entry.id   f4c8fbdf6173011e28f7aa184290ad42
#
_cell.length_a   1.000
_cell.length_b   1.000
_cell.length_c   1.000
_cell.angle_alpha   90.00
_cell.angle_beta   90.00
_cell.angle_gamma   90.00
#
_symmetry.space_group_name_H-M   'P 1'
#
loop_
_entity.id
_entity.type
_entity.pdbx_description
1 polymer ?
#
loop_
_entity_poly.entity_id
_entity_poly.type
_entity_poly.pdbx_seq_one_letter_code
_entity_poly.pdbx_strand_id
1 'polypeptide(L)'
;MDKALHIGMVHYSCPPVGGGVEEVLGQQASILHRNGHSVSIISGMGEVYTEAFPVRIEGLLGSTHKDIIKAHERLNQGVIRPLRQLTEKIVRILEDWSQGLDVILVHNVLHMPFNLPLTLALRRLASSKDKPAIVSWAHDSPYLRPNVSAHLNDHPWNALRRPHPNIHYVTISEARRRSFGQVFGDKVPWQFRVEPITVFFKG
;
A
#
# COMPACT_ATOMS: atom_id res chain seq x y z
N MET A 1 27.53 5.82 10.97
CA MET A 1 26.87 4.85 10.06
C MET A 1 25.39 4.81 10.47
N ASP A 2 24.49 5.07 9.58
CA ASP A 2 23.07 4.96 9.88
C ASP A 2 22.72 3.50 10.19
N LYS A 3 21.79 3.29 11.10
CA LYS A 3 21.35 1.94 11.52
C LYS A 3 20.73 1.22 10.33
N ALA A 4 21.20 0.00 10.03
CA ALA A 4 20.52 -0.86 9.06
C ALA A 4 19.09 -1.17 9.56
N LEU A 5 18.12 -1.10 8.67
CA LEU A 5 16.70 -1.35 8.94
C LEU A 5 16.25 -2.62 8.25
N HIS A 6 15.22 -3.26 8.83
CA HIS A 6 14.46 -4.33 8.21
C HIS A 6 13.20 -3.71 7.57
N ILE A 7 13.16 -3.68 6.25
CA ILE A 7 12.16 -2.95 5.46
C ILE A 7 11.27 -3.93 4.71
N GLY A 8 9.97 -3.88 5.00
CA GLY A 8 8.95 -4.56 4.22
C GLY A 8 8.38 -3.65 3.13
N MET A 9 8.03 -4.22 1.97
CA MET A 9 7.36 -3.47 0.90
C MET A 9 6.11 -4.21 0.45
N VAL A 10 4.99 -3.48 0.31
CA VAL A 10 3.67 -4.03 -0.02
C VAL A 10 3.09 -3.33 -1.24
N HIS A 11 2.64 -4.11 -2.23
CA HIS A 11 1.83 -3.64 -3.34
C HIS A 11 0.92 -4.76 -3.87
N TYR A 12 -0.03 -4.45 -4.76
CA TYR A 12 -0.91 -5.43 -5.41
C TYR A 12 -0.16 -6.41 -6.32
N SER A 13 0.93 -5.93 -6.92
CA SER A 13 1.78 -6.66 -7.86
C SER A 13 3.25 -6.25 -7.71
N CYS A 14 4.15 -7.12 -8.15
CA CYS A 14 5.59 -6.83 -8.21
C CYS A 14 6.14 -7.30 -9.56
N PRO A 15 7.39 -6.97 -9.92
CA PRO A 15 8.00 -7.48 -11.14
C PRO A 15 7.85 -9.02 -11.27
N PRO A 16 7.73 -9.55 -12.50
CA PRO A 16 7.85 -8.89 -13.79
C PRO A 16 6.53 -8.25 -14.30
N VAL A 17 5.50 -8.14 -13.47
CA VAL A 17 4.28 -7.43 -13.86
C VAL A 17 4.65 -5.99 -14.24
N GLY A 18 4.31 -5.60 -15.47
CA GLY A 18 4.63 -4.28 -15.99
C GLY A 18 3.69 -3.21 -15.45
N GLY A 19 4.26 -2.14 -14.88
CA GLY A 19 3.53 -0.98 -14.40
C GLY A 19 4.47 0.01 -13.71
N GLY A 20 4.07 1.28 -13.67
CA GLY A 20 4.95 2.32 -13.11
C GLY A 20 5.19 2.18 -11.60
N VAL A 21 4.23 1.62 -10.85
CA VAL A 21 4.38 1.40 -9.40
C VAL A 21 5.27 0.20 -9.14
N GLU A 22 5.11 -0.88 -9.91
CA GLU A 22 5.92 -2.10 -9.83
C GLU A 22 7.38 -1.83 -10.14
N GLU A 23 7.65 -0.99 -11.16
CA GLU A 23 9.00 -0.55 -11.49
C GLU A 23 9.64 0.23 -10.34
N VAL A 24 8.92 1.20 -9.77
CA VAL A 24 9.38 1.98 -8.62
C VAL A 24 9.64 1.09 -7.42
N LEU A 25 8.74 0.14 -7.12
CA LEU A 25 8.89 -0.80 -6.02
C LEU A 25 10.18 -1.63 -6.19
N GLY A 26 10.40 -2.19 -7.38
CA GLY A 26 11.60 -2.99 -7.67
C GLY A 26 12.89 -2.19 -7.58
N GLN A 27 12.90 -0.96 -8.10
CA GLN A 27 14.06 -0.06 -8.04
C GLN A 27 14.37 0.36 -6.59
N GLN A 28 13.36 0.75 -5.82
CA GLN A 28 13.55 1.14 -4.42
C GLN A 28 14.03 -0.03 -3.58
N ALA A 29 13.45 -1.23 -3.73
CA ALA A 29 13.91 -2.42 -3.05
C ALA A 29 15.39 -2.69 -3.31
N SER A 30 15.81 -2.60 -4.57
CA SER A 30 17.20 -2.80 -4.98
C SER A 30 18.14 -1.72 -4.43
N ILE A 31 17.70 -0.45 -4.39
CA ILE A 31 18.49 0.66 -3.82
C ILE A 31 18.64 0.47 -2.32
N LEU A 32 17.57 0.20 -1.60
CA LEU A 32 17.60 0.00 -0.14
C LEU A 32 18.50 -1.18 0.23
N HIS A 33 18.39 -2.30 -0.48
CA HIS A 33 19.24 -3.46 -0.27
C HIS A 33 20.72 -3.14 -0.50
N ARG A 34 21.06 -2.46 -1.60
CA ARG A 34 22.46 -2.05 -1.90
C ARG A 34 23.03 -1.06 -0.89
N ASN A 35 22.18 -0.32 -0.19
CA ASN A 35 22.59 0.59 0.89
C ASN A 35 22.62 -0.09 2.28
N GLY A 36 22.59 -1.42 2.34
CA GLY A 36 22.81 -2.20 3.56
C GLY A 36 21.56 -2.43 4.40
N HIS A 37 20.36 -2.14 3.90
CA HIS A 37 19.13 -2.51 4.58
C HIS A 37 18.71 -3.95 4.24
N SER A 38 18.05 -4.61 5.18
CA SER A 38 17.36 -5.87 4.93
C SER A 38 16.00 -5.57 4.31
N VAL A 39 15.73 -6.08 3.10
CA VAL A 39 14.49 -5.82 2.37
C VAL A 39 13.69 -7.11 2.21
N SER A 40 12.38 -7.04 2.30
CA SER A 40 11.46 -8.10 1.89
C SER A 40 10.23 -7.52 1.19
N ILE A 41 9.70 -8.23 0.20
CA ILE A 41 8.50 -7.83 -0.53
C ILE A 41 7.39 -8.85 -0.28
N ILE A 42 6.16 -8.37 -0.07
CA ILE A 42 4.93 -9.16 -0.19
C ILE A 42 4.00 -8.54 -1.21
N SER A 43 3.51 -9.34 -2.15
CA SER A 43 2.69 -8.87 -3.26
C SER A 43 1.61 -9.87 -3.64
N GLY A 44 0.54 -9.40 -4.27
CA GLY A 44 -0.57 -10.25 -4.71
C GLY A 44 -0.34 -10.98 -6.02
N MET A 45 0.51 -10.41 -6.87
CA MET A 45 0.87 -10.94 -8.20
C MET A 45 2.33 -10.64 -8.50
N GLY A 46 2.89 -11.37 -9.45
CA GLY A 46 4.28 -11.29 -9.86
C GLY A 46 5.01 -12.60 -9.62
N GLU A 47 6.32 -12.51 -9.52
CA GLU A 47 7.18 -13.69 -9.33
C GLU A 47 8.31 -13.38 -8.35
N VAL A 48 9.03 -14.41 -7.92
CA VAL A 48 10.31 -14.25 -7.24
C VAL A 48 11.35 -13.87 -8.31
N TYR A 49 11.50 -12.59 -8.54
CA TYR A 49 12.30 -12.04 -9.65
C TYR A 49 13.75 -11.71 -9.28
N THR A 50 14.14 -11.97 -8.05
CA THR A 50 15.49 -11.71 -7.54
C THR A 50 15.84 -12.68 -6.41
N GLU A 51 17.12 -13.00 -6.29
CA GLU A 51 17.69 -13.75 -5.16
C GLU A 51 18.27 -12.82 -4.07
N ALA A 52 18.34 -11.49 -4.35
CA ALA A 52 18.96 -10.53 -3.44
C ALA A 52 18.19 -10.33 -2.14
N PHE A 53 16.86 -10.49 -2.19
CA PHE A 53 15.98 -10.36 -1.02
C PHE A 53 14.68 -11.16 -1.19
N PRO A 54 14.03 -11.56 -0.08
CA PRO A 54 12.79 -12.34 -0.13
C PRO A 54 11.65 -11.62 -0.85
N VAL A 55 10.97 -12.34 -1.75
CA VAL A 55 9.71 -11.92 -2.40
C VAL A 55 8.66 -13.00 -2.14
N ARG A 56 7.59 -12.64 -1.41
CA ARG A 56 6.45 -13.54 -1.14
C ARG A 56 5.27 -13.14 -2.02
N ILE A 57 4.75 -14.08 -2.77
CA ILE A 57 3.51 -13.90 -3.55
C ILE A 57 2.34 -14.46 -2.75
N GLU A 58 1.41 -13.58 -2.39
CA GLU A 58 0.21 -13.89 -1.61
C GLU A 58 -1.03 -13.41 -2.37
N GLY A 59 -1.68 -14.29 -3.09
CA GLY A 59 -2.75 -13.96 -4.04
C GLY A 59 -3.87 -13.08 -3.50
N LEU A 60 -4.19 -13.20 -2.20
CA LEU A 60 -5.21 -12.34 -1.55
C LEU A 60 -4.86 -10.85 -1.51
N LEU A 61 -3.60 -10.47 -1.71
CA LEU A 61 -3.19 -9.08 -1.77
C LEU A 61 -3.39 -8.48 -3.17
N GLY A 62 -3.62 -9.31 -4.19
CA GLY A 62 -3.80 -8.88 -5.57
C GLY A 62 -5.09 -8.10 -5.80
N SER A 63 -5.04 -7.19 -6.77
CA SER A 63 -6.19 -6.36 -7.19
C SER A 63 -7.25 -7.14 -7.98
N THR A 64 -6.86 -8.25 -8.61
CA THR A 64 -7.71 -9.08 -9.49
C THR A 64 -8.09 -10.42 -8.87
N HIS A 65 -7.80 -10.65 -7.59
CA HIS A 65 -8.15 -11.90 -6.93
C HIS A 65 -9.67 -12.09 -6.87
N LYS A 66 -10.17 -13.25 -7.32
CA LYS A 66 -11.60 -13.54 -7.47
C LYS A 66 -12.44 -13.29 -6.20
N ASP A 67 -11.89 -13.62 -5.03
CA ASP A 67 -12.62 -13.44 -3.77
C ASP A 67 -12.68 -11.97 -3.37
N ILE A 68 -11.68 -11.17 -3.73
CA ILE A 68 -11.69 -9.70 -3.51
C ILE A 68 -12.76 -9.06 -4.39
N ILE A 69 -12.80 -9.39 -5.69
CA ILE A 69 -13.81 -8.88 -6.62
C ILE A 69 -15.21 -9.24 -6.10
N LYS A 70 -15.43 -10.52 -5.75
CA LYS A 70 -16.71 -10.98 -5.22
C LYS A 70 -17.10 -10.29 -3.91
N ALA A 71 -16.14 -10.01 -3.03
CA ALA A 71 -16.42 -9.27 -1.79
C ALA A 71 -16.84 -7.82 -2.06
N HIS A 72 -16.24 -7.16 -3.06
CA HIS A 72 -16.63 -5.82 -3.50
C HIS A 72 -18.05 -5.82 -4.09
N GLU A 73 -18.38 -6.78 -4.95
CA GLU A 73 -19.73 -6.95 -5.51
C GLU A 73 -20.77 -7.14 -4.40
N ARG A 74 -20.48 -8.01 -3.43
CA ARG A 74 -21.36 -8.26 -2.28
C ARG A 74 -21.50 -7.03 -1.38
N LEU A 75 -20.42 -6.27 -1.20
CA LEU A 75 -20.45 -5.01 -0.46
C LEU A 75 -21.38 -3.98 -1.13
N ASN A 76 -21.32 -3.86 -2.46
CA ASN A 76 -22.19 -2.98 -3.23
C ASN A 76 -23.68 -3.41 -3.15
N GLN A 77 -23.94 -4.65 -2.79
CA GLN A 77 -25.28 -5.20 -2.48
C GLN A 77 -25.65 -5.06 -0.98
N GLY A 78 -24.85 -4.36 -0.18
CA GLY A 78 -25.08 -4.17 1.27
C GLY A 78 -24.58 -5.33 2.15
N VAL A 79 -23.90 -6.34 1.59
CA VAL A 79 -23.41 -7.52 2.33
C VAL A 79 -21.94 -7.36 2.71
N ILE A 80 -21.68 -6.95 3.94
CA ILE A 80 -20.32 -6.64 4.44
C ILE A 80 -19.53 -7.88 4.94
N ARG A 81 -20.18 -8.99 5.21
CA ARG A 81 -19.55 -10.18 5.82
C ARG A 81 -18.33 -10.72 5.05
N PRO A 82 -18.37 -10.89 3.71
CA PRO A 82 -17.21 -11.37 2.95
C PRO A 82 -16.01 -10.44 3.05
N LEU A 83 -16.24 -9.12 3.01
CA LEU A 83 -15.20 -8.11 3.19
C LEU A 83 -14.48 -8.28 4.54
N ARG A 84 -15.24 -8.41 5.64
CA ARG A 84 -14.68 -8.60 6.98
C ARG A 84 -13.86 -9.88 7.08
N GLN A 85 -14.37 -10.99 6.55
CA GLN A 85 -13.66 -12.27 6.57
C GLN A 85 -12.33 -12.22 5.82
N LEU A 86 -12.29 -11.57 4.65
CA LEU A 86 -11.04 -11.38 3.89
C LEU A 86 -10.09 -10.43 4.61
N THR A 87 -10.60 -9.34 5.20
CA THR A 87 -9.78 -8.44 6.02
C THR A 87 -9.08 -9.21 7.15
N GLU A 88 -9.80 -10.05 7.90
CA GLU A 88 -9.21 -10.85 8.97
C GLU A 88 -8.13 -11.82 8.46
N LYS A 89 -8.34 -12.46 7.32
CA LYS A 89 -7.34 -13.33 6.71
C LYS A 89 -6.08 -12.54 6.34
N ILE A 90 -6.24 -11.38 5.69
CA ILE A 90 -5.11 -10.54 5.28
C ILE A 90 -4.37 -9.96 6.49
N VAL A 91 -5.08 -9.60 7.57
CA VAL A 91 -4.44 -9.17 8.83
C VAL A 91 -3.47 -10.24 9.32
N ARG A 92 -3.89 -11.50 9.41
CA ARG A 92 -3.02 -12.59 9.88
C ARG A 92 -1.81 -12.80 8.97
N ILE A 93 -1.99 -12.71 7.65
CA ILE A 93 -0.89 -12.79 6.67
C ILE A 93 0.12 -11.67 6.89
N LEU A 94 -0.36 -10.44 7.09
CA LEU A 94 0.50 -9.30 7.31
C LEU A 94 1.19 -9.34 8.68
N GLU A 95 0.50 -9.76 9.72
CA GLU A 95 1.07 -9.95 11.07
C GLU A 95 2.20 -11.00 11.06
N ASP A 96 1.98 -12.13 10.39
CA ASP A 96 2.99 -13.17 10.22
C ASP A 96 4.22 -12.65 9.43
N TRP A 97 3.97 -12.04 8.27
CA TRP A 97 5.03 -11.56 7.40
C TRP A 97 5.82 -10.38 8.00
N SER A 98 5.17 -9.53 8.77
CA SER A 98 5.80 -8.31 9.30
C SER A 98 6.62 -8.50 10.57
N GLN A 99 6.76 -9.71 11.06
CA GLN A 99 7.55 -9.99 12.26
C GLN A 99 9.01 -9.59 12.05
N GLY A 100 9.53 -8.77 12.97
CA GLY A 100 10.91 -8.29 12.92
C GLY A 100 11.18 -7.17 11.92
N LEU A 101 10.16 -6.65 11.21
CA LEU A 101 10.30 -5.46 10.38
C LEU A 101 10.32 -4.18 11.24
N ASP A 102 11.19 -3.24 10.89
CA ASP A 102 11.20 -1.89 11.46
C ASP A 102 10.15 -0.99 10.77
N VAL A 103 9.99 -1.15 9.44
CA VAL A 103 9.10 -0.30 8.63
C VAL A 103 8.49 -1.08 7.46
N ILE A 104 7.26 -0.72 7.10
CA ILE A 104 6.56 -1.20 5.90
C ILE A 104 6.30 -0.02 4.96
N LEU A 105 6.82 -0.10 3.74
CA LEU A 105 6.51 0.82 2.64
C LEU A 105 5.32 0.27 1.85
N VAL A 106 4.20 0.97 1.87
CA VAL A 106 2.96 0.57 1.20
C VAL A 106 2.78 1.41 -0.06
N HIS A 107 3.03 0.80 -1.22
CA HIS A 107 2.96 1.49 -2.51
C HIS A 107 1.53 1.54 -3.04
N ASN A 108 0.96 2.75 -3.06
CA ASN A 108 -0.32 3.08 -3.71
C ASN A 108 -1.53 2.16 -3.37
N VAL A 109 -1.54 1.54 -2.18
CA VAL A 109 -2.64 0.65 -1.75
C VAL A 109 -3.71 1.43 -0.99
N LEU A 110 -3.30 2.29 -0.05
CA LEU A 110 -4.21 2.89 0.93
C LEU A 110 -5.21 3.89 0.35
N HIS A 111 -4.99 4.33 -0.88
CA HIS A 111 -5.82 5.34 -1.55
C HIS A 111 -6.53 4.83 -2.81
N MET A 112 -6.33 3.53 -3.17
CA MET A 112 -6.91 2.94 -4.36
C MET A 112 -7.98 1.90 -4.02
N PRO A 113 -9.09 1.81 -4.80
CA PRO A 113 -10.23 0.96 -4.48
C PRO A 113 -10.05 -0.51 -4.95
N PHE A 114 -8.84 -0.93 -5.31
CA PHE A 114 -8.63 -2.22 -5.96
C PHE A 114 -8.70 -3.42 -5.01
N ASN A 115 -8.32 -3.22 -3.73
CA ASN A 115 -8.39 -4.26 -2.71
C ASN A 115 -8.69 -3.60 -1.34
N LEU A 116 -9.96 -3.33 -1.08
CA LEU A 116 -10.39 -2.72 0.18
C LEU A 116 -10.06 -3.57 1.41
N PRO A 117 -10.19 -4.91 1.40
CA PRO A 117 -9.73 -5.75 2.50
C PRO A 117 -8.26 -5.53 2.88
N LEU A 118 -7.36 -5.38 1.90
CA LEU A 118 -5.94 -5.09 2.14
C LEU A 118 -5.74 -3.71 2.78
N THR A 119 -6.44 -2.69 2.28
CA THR A 119 -6.42 -1.35 2.89
C THR A 119 -6.86 -1.38 4.35
N LEU A 120 -7.97 -2.07 4.65
CA LEU A 120 -8.49 -2.18 6.02
C LEU A 120 -7.55 -2.99 6.93
N ALA A 121 -6.92 -4.05 6.40
CA ALA A 121 -5.94 -4.85 7.13
C ALA A 121 -4.68 -4.05 7.49
N LEU A 122 -4.13 -3.27 6.57
CA LEU A 122 -2.99 -2.39 6.82
C LEU A 122 -3.33 -1.30 7.86
N ARG A 123 -4.52 -0.72 7.78
CA ARG A 123 -4.99 0.25 8.79
C ARG A 123 -5.15 -0.39 10.18
N ARG A 124 -5.60 -1.63 10.25
CA ARG A 124 -5.69 -2.38 11.51
C ARG A 124 -4.31 -2.73 12.04
N LEU A 125 -3.39 -3.19 11.20
CA LEU A 125 -1.99 -3.40 11.57
C LEU A 125 -1.37 -2.11 12.12
N ALA A 126 -1.66 -0.95 11.50
CA ALA A 126 -1.23 0.36 11.99
C ALA A 126 -1.75 0.72 13.38
N SER A 127 -2.81 0.11 13.87
CA SER A 127 -3.39 0.32 15.20
C SER A 127 -2.90 -0.70 16.25
N SER A 128 -2.15 -1.72 15.84
CA SER A 128 -1.65 -2.77 16.75
C SER A 128 -0.52 -2.24 17.64
N LYS A 129 -0.26 -2.92 18.77
CA LYS A 129 0.95 -2.71 19.57
C LYS A 129 2.13 -3.41 18.87
N ASP A 130 3.34 -2.96 19.14
CA ASP A 130 4.60 -3.59 18.68
C ASP A 130 4.65 -3.85 17.15
N LYS A 131 4.09 -2.92 16.40
CA LYS A 131 4.03 -2.96 14.94
C LYS A 131 5.22 -2.22 14.31
N PRO A 132 5.61 -2.58 13.06
CA PRO A 132 6.50 -1.74 12.26
C PRO A 132 5.86 -0.37 11.96
N ALA A 133 6.67 0.65 11.73
CA ALA A 133 6.20 1.91 11.20
C ALA A 133 5.59 1.67 9.80
N ILE A 134 4.45 2.30 9.50
CA ILE A 134 3.84 2.18 8.17
C ILE A 134 3.97 3.49 7.43
N VAL A 135 4.54 3.43 6.23
CA VAL A 135 4.69 4.55 5.31
C VAL A 135 3.85 4.29 4.06
N SER A 136 2.85 5.11 3.83
CA SER A 136 2.06 5.10 2.60
C SER A 136 2.78 5.90 1.52
N TRP A 137 3.23 5.23 0.46
CA TRP A 137 3.81 5.88 -0.72
C TRP A 137 2.71 6.11 -1.75
N ALA A 138 2.14 7.31 -1.74
CA ALA A 138 0.94 7.64 -2.50
C ALA A 138 1.29 8.19 -3.90
N HIS A 139 0.91 7.44 -4.94
CA HIS A 139 1.10 7.84 -6.34
C HIS A 139 -0.16 8.49 -6.92
N ASP A 140 -1.32 7.88 -6.68
CA ASP A 140 -2.61 8.31 -7.22
C ASP A 140 -3.77 7.98 -6.29
N SER A 141 -4.93 8.56 -6.57
CA SER A 141 -6.20 8.26 -5.90
C SER A 141 -7.37 8.63 -6.82
N PRO A 142 -8.47 7.87 -6.82
CA PRO A 142 -9.67 8.23 -7.55
C PRO A 142 -10.23 9.59 -7.10
N TYR A 143 -10.02 9.99 -5.85
CA TYR A 143 -10.48 11.27 -5.31
C TYR A 143 -9.74 12.50 -5.87
N LEU A 144 -8.65 12.31 -6.62
CA LEU A 144 -7.95 13.37 -7.34
C LEU A 144 -8.58 13.68 -8.71
N ARG A 145 -9.63 12.96 -9.07
CA ARG A 145 -10.34 13.11 -10.35
C ARG A 145 -11.68 13.81 -10.16
N PRO A 146 -12.21 14.55 -11.15
CA PRO A 146 -13.46 15.29 -11.01
C PRO A 146 -14.68 14.38 -10.82
N ASN A 147 -14.66 13.16 -11.36
CA ASN A 147 -15.79 12.23 -11.35
C ASN A 147 -15.51 11.02 -10.45
N VAL A 148 -15.51 11.24 -9.15
CA VAL A 148 -15.40 10.16 -8.17
C VAL A 148 -16.71 9.39 -8.11
N SER A 149 -16.64 8.07 -8.18
CA SER A 149 -17.81 7.20 -8.02
C SER A 149 -18.43 7.39 -6.63
N ALA A 150 -19.75 7.66 -6.58
CA ALA A 150 -20.44 8.06 -5.35
C ALA A 150 -20.25 7.06 -4.19
N HIS A 151 -20.27 5.75 -4.48
CA HIS A 151 -20.12 4.71 -3.47
C HIS A 151 -18.78 4.78 -2.70
N LEU A 152 -17.73 5.38 -3.29
CA LEU A 152 -16.44 5.55 -2.62
C LEU A 152 -16.50 6.54 -1.44
N ASN A 153 -17.55 7.35 -1.34
CA ASN A 153 -17.77 8.24 -0.21
C ASN A 153 -18.46 7.55 0.98
N ASP A 154 -19.04 6.37 0.76
CA ASP A 154 -19.78 5.63 1.76
C ASP A 154 -18.89 4.68 2.57
N HIS A 155 -19.34 4.31 3.76
CA HIS A 155 -18.66 3.29 4.56
C HIS A 155 -18.82 1.91 3.93
N PRO A 156 -17.76 1.10 3.85
CA PRO A 156 -16.40 1.31 4.37
C PRO A 156 -15.40 1.88 3.34
N TRP A 157 -15.82 2.18 2.11
CA TRP A 157 -14.95 2.70 1.06
C TRP A 157 -14.29 4.04 1.42
N ASN A 158 -14.95 4.88 2.20
CA ASN A 158 -14.41 6.16 2.65
C ASN A 158 -13.14 6.05 3.51
N ALA A 159 -12.74 4.84 3.91
CA ALA A 159 -11.44 4.57 4.51
C ALA A 159 -10.27 4.96 3.59
N LEU A 160 -10.45 4.89 2.25
CA LEU A 160 -9.46 5.29 1.24
C LEU A 160 -9.18 6.81 1.25
N ARG A 161 -10.11 7.61 1.79
CA ARG A 161 -10.05 9.06 1.87
C ARG A 161 -9.72 9.57 3.26
N ARG A 162 -9.77 8.70 4.27
CA ARG A 162 -9.53 9.07 5.67
C ARG A 162 -8.13 8.66 6.07
N PRO A 163 -7.29 9.61 6.43
CA PRO A 163 -5.97 9.28 6.93
C PRO A 163 -6.02 8.52 8.25
N HIS A 164 -4.96 7.78 8.51
CA HIS A 164 -4.79 7.05 9.76
C HIS A 164 -3.70 7.72 10.60
N PRO A 165 -3.92 8.00 11.90
CA PRO A 165 -2.98 8.76 12.72
C PRO A 165 -1.60 8.10 12.88
N ASN A 166 -1.55 6.78 12.75
CA ASN A 166 -0.34 5.99 12.90
C ASN A 166 0.28 5.57 11.54
N ILE A 167 -0.08 6.21 10.45
CA ILE A 167 0.51 5.99 9.12
C ILE A 167 1.17 7.29 8.67
N HIS A 168 2.42 7.20 8.25
CA HIS A 168 3.13 8.29 7.60
C HIS A 168 2.80 8.30 6.11
N TYR A 169 2.66 9.48 5.53
CA TYR A 169 2.27 9.62 4.13
C TYR A 169 3.36 10.33 3.34
N VAL A 170 3.74 9.75 2.23
CA VAL A 170 4.72 10.29 1.28
C VAL A 170 4.05 10.38 -0.10
N THR A 171 4.32 11.43 -0.83
CA THR A 171 3.88 11.62 -2.20
C THR A 171 5.05 11.75 -3.15
N ILE A 172 4.81 11.39 -4.41
CA ILE A 172 5.84 11.37 -5.46
C ILE A 172 6.25 12.75 -5.98
N SER A 173 5.51 13.81 -5.62
CA SER A 173 5.81 15.18 -6.05
C SER A 173 5.05 16.21 -5.22
N GLU A 174 5.53 17.46 -5.26
CA GLU A 174 4.87 18.59 -4.62
C GLU A 174 3.47 18.86 -5.22
N ALA A 175 3.27 18.63 -6.51
CA ALA A 175 1.97 18.72 -7.14
C ALA A 175 0.99 17.69 -6.55
N ARG A 176 1.44 16.44 -6.36
CA ARG A 176 0.64 15.40 -5.71
C ARG A 176 0.37 15.72 -4.24
N ARG A 177 1.34 16.25 -3.52
CA ARG A 177 1.15 16.70 -2.13
C ARG A 177 0.00 17.69 -2.01
N ARG A 178 -0.03 18.73 -2.87
CA ARG A 178 -1.12 19.71 -2.90
C ARG A 178 -2.47 19.07 -3.23
N SER A 179 -2.51 18.23 -4.26
CA SER A 179 -3.73 17.53 -4.66
C SER A 179 -4.28 16.64 -3.53
N PHE A 180 -3.43 15.86 -2.87
CA PHE A 180 -3.85 15.06 -1.73
C PHE A 180 -4.31 15.91 -0.54
N GLY A 181 -3.64 17.05 -0.26
CA GLY A 181 -4.06 18.01 0.75
C GLY A 181 -5.50 18.51 0.54
N GLN A 182 -5.88 18.81 -0.70
CA GLN A 182 -7.25 19.20 -1.03
C GLN A 182 -8.28 18.11 -0.76
N VAL A 183 -7.92 16.84 -1.01
CA VAL A 183 -8.80 15.69 -0.79
C VAL A 183 -9.00 15.37 0.68
N PHE A 184 -7.94 15.46 1.47
CA PHE A 184 -7.93 15.05 2.88
C PHE A 184 -8.27 16.17 3.84
N GLY A 185 -8.25 17.43 3.36
CA GLY A 185 -8.53 18.65 4.14
C GLY A 185 -7.34 19.13 4.97
N ASP A 186 -7.30 20.43 5.20
CA ASP A 186 -6.17 21.17 5.81
C ASP A 186 -5.93 20.88 7.31
N LYS A 187 -6.85 20.16 7.95
CA LYS A 187 -6.81 19.95 9.43
C LYS A 187 -5.94 18.77 9.87
N VAL A 188 -5.35 18.05 8.95
CA VAL A 188 -4.51 16.92 9.30
C VAL A 188 -3.06 17.36 9.24
N PRO A 189 -2.26 17.17 10.31
CA PRO A 189 -0.84 17.53 10.30
C PRO A 189 -0.11 16.58 9.35
N TRP A 190 -0.24 16.87 8.05
CA TRP A 190 0.29 16.03 7.01
C TRP A 190 1.76 16.33 6.87
N GLN A 191 2.49 15.40 7.31
CA GLN A 191 3.84 15.19 6.85
C GLN A 191 3.82 14.43 5.52
N PHE A 192 3.14 14.98 4.51
CA PHE A 192 3.44 14.58 3.15
C PHE A 192 4.84 15.08 2.83
N ARG A 193 5.81 14.22 3.03
CA ARG A 193 7.14 14.45 2.49
C ARG A 193 7.08 14.20 0.99
N VAL A 194 7.75 15.04 0.24
CA VAL A 194 7.92 14.84 -1.20
C VAL A 194 9.22 14.11 -1.40
N GLU A 195 9.14 12.88 -1.88
CA GLU A 195 10.31 12.14 -2.33
C GLU A 195 10.19 11.98 -3.85
N PRO A 196 11.01 12.70 -4.64
CA PRO A 196 10.99 12.59 -6.08
C PRO A 196 11.30 11.16 -6.51
N ILE A 197 10.47 10.59 -7.37
CA ILE A 197 10.80 9.35 -8.05
C ILE A 197 11.76 9.71 -9.18
N THR A 198 13.00 9.29 -9.05
CA THR A 198 13.94 9.30 -10.16
C THR A 198 13.80 7.98 -10.90
N VAL A 199 13.09 7.98 -12.02
CA VAL A 199 13.03 6.82 -12.92
C VAL A 199 14.26 6.86 -13.81
N PHE A 200 15.17 5.93 -13.62
CA PHE A 200 16.28 5.74 -14.53
C PHE A 200 15.78 4.90 -15.71
N PHE A 201 15.50 5.55 -16.83
CA PHE A 201 15.34 4.82 -18.08
C PHE A 201 16.69 4.19 -18.43
N LYS A 202 16.76 2.87 -18.52
CA LYS A 202 17.84 2.20 -19.21
C LYS A 202 17.67 2.50 -20.70
N GLY A 203 18.58 3.33 -21.27
CA GLY A 203 18.74 3.49 -22.70
C GLY A 203 19.28 2.19 -23.33
#